data_ccd6d5c1ee8ef74b9cd475cb5a5d5493
#
_entry.id   ccd6d5c1ee8ef74b9cd475cb5a5d5493
#
_cell.length_a   1.000
_cell.length_b   1.000
_cell.length_c   1.000
_cell.angle_alpha   90.00
_cell.angle_beta   90.00
_cell.angle_gamma   90.00
#
_symmetry.space_group_name_H-M   'P 1'
#
loop_
_entity.id
_entity.type
_entity.pdbx_description
1 polymer ?
#
loop_
_entity_poly.entity_id
_entity_poly.type
_entity_poly.pdbx_seq_one_letter_code
_entity_poly.pdbx_strand_id
1 'polypeptide(L)'
;MVLERAEVFIKEGMMEKFLEVLKSRAVPLTTQFTGCISWKALRGVEDANSVMFLAEWESIEAHLASRPEPAHAKFREIVVPYTTGAKPTVHFEPV
;
A
#
# COMPACT_ATOMS: atom_id res chain seq x y z
N MET A 1 -2.42 -0.96 -18.50
CA MET A 1 -2.36 -1.01 -17.03
C MET A 1 -1.31 -0.02 -16.50
N VAL A 2 -1.41 0.36 -15.25
CA VAL A 2 -0.42 1.24 -14.60
C VAL A 2 0.09 0.58 -13.33
N LEU A 3 1.31 0.96 -12.92
CA LEU A 3 1.85 0.56 -11.62
C LEU A 3 1.74 1.73 -10.66
N GLU A 4 1.24 1.45 -9.47
CA GLU A 4 1.25 2.39 -8.35
C GLU A 4 2.46 2.11 -7.47
N ARG A 5 3.14 3.17 -7.06
CA ARG A 5 4.22 3.11 -6.07
C ARG A 5 3.86 4.05 -4.92
N ALA A 6 3.66 3.46 -3.74
CA ALA A 6 3.27 4.19 -2.54
C ALA A 6 4.23 3.81 -1.41
N GLU A 7 5.10 4.74 -1.02
CA GLU A 7 6.08 4.51 0.04
C GLU A 7 5.60 5.16 1.34
N VAL A 8 5.61 4.37 2.43
CA VAL A 8 5.26 4.85 3.77
C VAL A 8 6.43 4.64 4.71
N PHE A 9 6.49 5.45 5.77
CA PHE A 9 7.52 5.35 6.79
C PHE A 9 6.88 4.91 8.10
N ILE A 10 7.46 3.87 8.70
CA ILE A 10 6.91 3.22 9.89
C ILE A 10 7.57 3.81 11.14
N LYS A 11 6.79 3.97 12.19
CA LYS A 11 7.28 4.44 13.48
C LYS A 11 8.45 3.59 13.98
N GLU A 12 9.43 4.25 14.57
CA GLU A 12 10.62 3.59 15.12
C GLU A 12 10.22 2.48 16.09
N GLY A 13 10.82 1.29 15.90
CA GLY A 13 10.56 0.14 16.75
C GLY A 13 9.26 -0.62 16.45
N MET A 14 8.47 -0.18 15.46
CA MET A 14 7.17 -0.77 15.16
C MET A 14 7.15 -1.67 13.93
N MET A 15 8.27 -1.82 13.23
CA MET A 15 8.30 -2.55 11.95
C MET A 15 7.82 -4.00 12.08
N GLU A 16 8.28 -4.72 13.10
CA GLU A 16 7.90 -6.13 13.27
C GLU A 16 6.40 -6.26 13.49
N LYS A 17 5.82 -5.43 14.37
CA LYS A 17 4.38 -5.42 14.62
C LYS A 17 3.61 -4.99 13.38
N PHE A 18 4.09 -3.97 12.69
CA PHE A 18 3.47 -3.51 11.45
C PHE A 18 3.41 -4.61 10.40
N LEU A 19 4.52 -5.32 10.17
CA LEU A 19 4.56 -6.39 9.16
C LEU A 19 3.61 -7.54 9.52
N GLU A 20 3.50 -7.88 10.82
CA GLU A 20 2.55 -8.88 11.27
C GLU A 20 1.11 -8.48 10.96
N VAL A 21 0.74 -7.25 11.32
CA VAL A 21 -0.61 -6.71 11.08
C VAL A 21 -0.88 -6.55 9.59
N LEU A 22 0.11 -6.10 8.83
CA LEU A 22 0.01 -5.97 7.39
C LEU A 22 -0.35 -7.31 6.74
N LYS A 23 0.40 -8.36 7.07
CA LYS A 23 0.20 -9.69 6.48
C LYS A 23 -1.14 -10.30 6.89
N SER A 24 -1.52 -10.18 8.15
CA SER A 24 -2.70 -10.86 8.69
C SER A 24 -4.00 -10.11 8.42
N ARG A 25 -3.98 -8.77 8.39
CA ARG A 25 -5.21 -7.97 8.35
C ARG A 25 -5.33 -7.09 7.11
N ALA A 26 -4.25 -6.52 6.61
CA ALA A 26 -4.30 -5.56 5.52
C ALA A 26 -4.20 -6.24 4.15
N VAL A 27 -3.23 -7.12 3.96
CA VAL A 27 -3.02 -7.81 2.67
C VAL A 27 -4.28 -8.52 2.16
N PRO A 28 -5.05 -9.25 3.00
CA PRO A 28 -6.28 -9.89 2.52
C PRO A 28 -7.29 -8.91 1.92
N LEU A 29 -7.31 -7.65 2.36
CA LEU A 29 -8.22 -6.65 1.82
C LEU A 29 -7.89 -6.25 0.38
N THR A 30 -6.62 -6.37 -0.02
CA THR A 30 -6.18 -5.93 -1.34
C THR A 30 -6.83 -6.71 -2.48
N THR A 31 -7.26 -7.95 -2.22
CA THR A 31 -7.98 -8.76 -3.22
C THR A 31 -9.38 -8.21 -3.50
N GLN A 32 -9.87 -7.32 -2.65
CA GLN A 32 -11.18 -6.67 -2.80
C GLN A 32 -11.08 -5.29 -3.44
N PHE A 33 -9.88 -4.83 -3.78
CA PHE A 33 -9.67 -3.54 -4.44
C PHE A 33 -10.11 -3.67 -5.91
N THR A 34 -11.24 -3.05 -6.25
CA THR A 34 -11.79 -3.11 -7.61
C THR A 34 -10.79 -2.50 -8.60
N GLY A 35 -10.47 -3.24 -9.65
CA GLY A 35 -9.52 -2.80 -10.68
C GLY A 35 -8.05 -3.01 -10.35
N CYS A 36 -7.75 -3.55 -9.17
CA CYS A 36 -6.38 -3.91 -8.79
C CYS A 36 -6.04 -5.29 -9.35
N ILE A 37 -4.96 -5.36 -10.14
CA ILE A 37 -4.52 -6.60 -10.79
C ILE A 37 -3.63 -7.39 -9.84
N SER A 38 -2.71 -6.70 -9.16
CA SER A 38 -1.78 -7.31 -8.21
C SER A 38 -1.35 -6.28 -7.16
N TRP A 39 -0.93 -6.77 -6.00
CA TRP A 39 -0.51 -5.91 -4.90
C TRP A 39 0.57 -6.63 -4.08
N LYS A 40 1.63 -5.90 -3.72
CA LYS A 40 2.63 -6.43 -2.81
C LYS A 40 3.28 -5.31 -2.00
N ALA A 41 3.83 -5.68 -0.85
CA ALA A 41 4.61 -4.79 -0.01
C ALA A 41 6.08 -5.20 -0.07
N LEU A 42 6.96 -4.19 -0.11
CA LEU A 42 8.40 -4.37 -0.15
C LEU A 42 9.01 -3.60 1.02
N ARG A 43 9.88 -4.25 1.76
CA ARG A 43 10.58 -3.62 2.88
C ARG A 43 11.82 -2.90 2.36
N GLY A 44 12.05 -1.67 2.84
CA GLY A 44 13.26 -0.93 2.52
C GLY A 44 14.51 -1.61 3.04
N VAL A 45 15.56 -1.64 2.24
CA VAL A 45 16.85 -2.22 2.62
C VAL A 45 17.75 -1.14 3.20
N GLU A 46 17.85 0.01 2.51
CA GLU A 46 18.68 1.14 2.95
C GLU A 46 18.05 1.90 4.11
N ASP A 47 16.73 2.01 4.12
CA ASP A 47 15.98 2.65 5.20
C ASP A 47 15.11 1.59 5.90
N ALA A 48 15.50 1.24 7.14
CA ALA A 48 14.83 0.20 7.91
C ALA A 48 13.38 0.55 8.28
N ASN A 49 12.99 1.82 8.17
CA ASN A 49 11.64 2.28 8.49
C ASN A 49 10.77 2.47 7.24
N SER A 50 11.28 2.15 6.06
CA SER A 50 10.56 2.31 4.79
C SER A 50 9.86 1.02 4.38
N VAL A 51 8.60 1.14 3.94
CA VAL A 51 7.85 0.07 3.28
C VAL A 51 7.22 0.67 2.02
N MET A 52 7.34 -0.03 0.90
CA MET A 52 6.72 0.39 -0.34
C MET A 52 5.61 -0.58 -0.73
N PHE A 53 4.44 -0.03 -1.05
CA PHE A 53 3.35 -0.78 -1.65
C PHE A 53 3.46 -0.64 -3.16
N LEU A 54 3.53 -1.77 -3.85
CA LEU A 54 3.61 -1.82 -5.30
C LEU A 54 2.38 -2.56 -5.81
N ALA A 55 1.57 -1.87 -6.60
CA ALA A 55 0.34 -2.43 -7.12
C ALA A 55 0.21 -2.21 -8.62
N GLU A 56 -0.40 -3.17 -9.30
CA GLU A 56 -0.79 -3.01 -10.69
C GLU A 56 -2.29 -2.73 -10.74
N TRP A 57 -2.68 -1.73 -11.51
CA TRP A 57 -4.08 -1.32 -11.68
C TRP A 57 -4.46 -1.35 -13.15
N GLU A 58 -5.72 -1.59 -13.45
CA GLU A 58 -6.22 -1.52 -14.82
C GLU A 58 -5.97 -0.14 -15.45
N SER A 59 -6.13 0.92 -14.63
CA SER A 59 -5.90 2.30 -15.02
C SER A 59 -5.72 3.19 -13.79
N ILE A 60 -5.26 4.43 -13.97
CA ILE A 60 -5.22 5.42 -12.89
C ILE A 60 -6.63 5.68 -12.37
N GLU A 61 -7.61 5.78 -13.27
CA GLU A 61 -9.00 6.02 -12.92
C GLU A 61 -9.55 4.91 -12.03
N ALA A 62 -9.20 3.65 -12.31
CA ALA A 62 -9.61 2.51 -11.49
C ALA A 62 -9.01 2.61 -10.08
N HIS A 63 -7.73 2.98 -9.96
CA HIS A 63 -7.10 3.19 -8.66
C HIS A 63 -7.82 4.29 -7.87
N LEU A 64 -8.05 5.43 -8.49
CA LEU A 64 -8.69 6.56 -7.82
C LEU A 64 -10.13 6.21 -7.42
N ALA A 65 -10.86 5.48 -8.24
CA ALA A 65 -12.21 5.04 -7.94
C ALA A 65 -12.26 4.02 -6.78
N SER A 66 -11.21 3.24 -6.60
CA SER A 66 -11.10 2.25 -5.52
C SER A 66 -10.90 2.90 -4.14
N ARG A 67 -10.27 4.08 -4.10
CA ARG A 67 -9.86 4.71 -2.83
C ARG A 67 -11.00 4.94 -1.83
N PRO A 68 -12.21 5.40 -2.22
CA PRO A 68 -13.32 5.58 -1.28
C PRO A 68 -14.04 4.28 -0.94
N GLU A 69 -13.75 3.17 -1.60
CA GLU A 69 -14.43 1.91 -1.34
C GLU A 69 -14.10 1.35 0.06
N PRO A 70 -15.04 0.59 0.68
CA PRO A 70 -14.86 0.11 2.06
C PRO A 70 -13.57 -0.67 2.30
N ALA A 71 -13.16 -1.54 1.40
CA ALA A 71 -11.94 -2.33 1.57
C ALA A 71 -10.70 -1.44 1.63
N HIS A 72 -10.63 -0.42 0.79
CA HIS A 72 -9.50 0.51 0.76
C HIS A 72 -9.49 1.41 2.00
N ALA A 73 -10.66 1.89 2.41
CA ALA A 73 -10.80 2.68 3.64
C ALA A 73 -10.34 1.87 4.86
N LYS A 74 -10.74 0.61 4.94
CA LYS A 74 -10.35 -0.28 6.04
C LYS A 74 -8.84 -0.57 6.02
N PHE A 75 -8.26 -0.73 4.85
CA PHE A 75 -6.82 -0.87 4.69
C PHE A 75 -6.09 0.32 5.31
N ARG A 76 -6.52 1.55 5.01
CA ARG A 76 -5.91 2.76 5.59
C ARG A 76 -6.06 2.80 7.10
N GLU A 77 -7.21 2.43 7.63
CA GLU A 77 -7.43 2.39 9.08
C GLU A 77 -6.45 1.47 9.80
N ILE A 78 -6.07 0.37 9.15
CA ILE A 78 -5.11 -0.59 9.71
C ILE A 78 -3.68 -0.06 9.61
N VAL A 79 -3.31 0.52 8.46
CA VAL A 79 -1.93 0.89 8.13
C VAL A 79 -1.51 2.23 8.73
N VAL A 80 -2.34 3.25 8.61
CA VAL A 80 -1.99 4.63 8.97
C VAL A 80 -1.50 4.78 10.42
N PRO A 81 -2.08 4.11 11.43
CA PRO A 81 -1.62 4.26 12.80
C PRO A 81 -0.15 3.89 13.05
N TYR A 82 0.45 3.10 12.16
CA TYR A 82 1.86 2.71 12.28
C TYR A 82 2.81 3.64 11.55
N THR A 83 2.30 4.62 10.80
CA THR A 83 3.11 5.46 9.92
C THR A 83 3.45 6.80 10.58
N THR A 84 4.64 7.33 10.22
CA THR A 84 5.03 8.71 10.57
C THR A 84 4.81 9.66 9.39
N GLY A 85 4.67 9.11 8.18
CA GLY A 85 4.49 9.88 6.96
C GLY A 85 4.58 9.00 5.74
N ALA A 86 4.46 9.62 4.57
CA ALA A 86 4.49 8.94 3.30
C ALA A 86 5.04 9.86 2.22
N LYS A 87 5.62 9.29 1.18
CA LYS A 87 5.90 10.03 -0.05
C LYS A 87 4.62 10.11 -0.88
N PRO A 88 4.49 11.12 -1.77
CA PRO A 88 3.37 11.14 -2.71
C PRO A 88 3.30 9.86 -3.51
N THR A 89 2.09 9.33 -3.66
CA THR A 89 1.84 8.17 -4.52
C THR A 89 2.05 8.59 -5.97
N VAL A 90 2.79 7.77 -6.72
CA VAL A 90 3.06 8.01 -8.14
C VAL A 90 2.70 6.77 -8.96
N HIS A 91 2.44 7.00 -10.24
CA HIS A 91 2.08 5.94 -11.17
C HIS A 91 3.07 5.90 -12.33
N PHE A 92 3.31 4.68 -12.82
CA PHE A 92 4.19 4.42 -13.95
C PHE A 92 3.47 3.55 -14.98
N GLU A 93 3.78 3.75 -16.26
CA GLU A 93 3.29 2.90 -17.33
C GLU A 93 4.43 2.03 -17.84
N PRO A 94 4.16 0.75 -18.21
CA PRO A 94 5.15 -0.06 -18.91
C PRO A 94 5.53 0.59 -20.24
N VAL A 95 6.81 0.48 -20.61
CA VAL A 95 7.34 1.04 -21.85
C VAL A 95 7.36 -0.01 -22.94
#